data_22ae66369c4a98dc2b50fc3e3cb4684c
#
_entry.id   22ae66369c4a98dc2b50fc3e3cb4684c
#
_cell.length_a   1.000
_cell.length_b   1.000
_cell.length_c   1.000
_cell.angle_alpha   90.00
_cell.angle_beta   90.00
_cell.angle_gamma   90.00
#
_symmetry.space_group_name_H-M   'P 1'
#
loop_
_entity.id
_entity.type
_entity.pdbx_description
1 polymer ?
#
loop_
_entity_poly.entity_id
_entity_poly.type
_entity_poly.pdbx_seq_one_letter_code
_entity_poly.pdbx_strand_id
1 'polypeptide(L)'
;MVFVTEDLEPGGKIDMHRHPESDEILFLQNGTAMVSLAGSSREIHGGATVFIPANTWIAMTNIGNESIHLVGVFSAPGFEEYMRAESVREGETNTPLSKAEDEEIMKKHAHAVIYK
;
A
#
# COMPACT_ATOMS: atom_id res chain seq x y z
N MET A 1 -4.11 -0.48 16.03
CA MET A 1 -2.81 -0.32 15.32
C MET A 1 -2.52 -1.60 14.54
N VAL A 2 -2.09 -1.45 13.30
CA VAL A 2 -1.78 -2.59 12.42
C VAL A 2 -0.37 -2.40 11.85
N PHE A 3 0.38 -3.49 11.79
CA PHE A 3 1.74 -3.53 11.27
C PHE A 3 1.76 -4.47 10.07
N VAL A 4 2.23 -3.99 8.92
CA VAL A 4 2.34 -4.79 7.69
C VAL A 4 3.73 -4.66 7.09
N THR A 5 4.14 -5.70 6.38
CA THR A 5 5.36 -5.67 5.58
C THR A 5 5.02 -6.05 4.14
N GLU A 6 5.78 -5.52 3.20
CA GLU A 6 5.53 -5.73 1.78
C GLU A 6 6.84 -5.63 1.02
N ASP A 7 7.01 -6.46 0.00
CA ASP A 7 8.12 -6.34 -0.95
C ASP A 7 7.60 -5.76 -2.25
N LEU A 8 8.28 -4.75 -2.76
CA LEU A 8 7.93 -4.08 -4.01
C LEU A 8 9.07 -4.29 -5.01
N GLU A 9 8.82 -5.07 -6.03
CA GLU A 9 9.81 -5.38 -7.06
C GLU A 9 10.18 -4.15 -7.90
N PRO A 10 11.34 -4.15 -8.58
CA PRO A 10 11.70 -3.07 -9.51
C PRO A 10 10.59 -2.84 -10.53
N GLY A 11 10.20 -1.58 -10.71
CA GLY A 11 9.07 -1.21 -11.56
C GLY A 11 7.70 -1.44 -10.94
N GLY A 12 7.65 -2.08 -9.79
CA GLY A 12 6.40 -2.30 -9.05
C GLY A 12 5.80 -0.99 -8.56
N LYS A 13 4.47 -0.98 -8.47
CA LYS A 13 3.71 0.21 -8.10
C LYS A 13 2.71 -0.09 -7.00
N ILE A 14 2.55 0.88 -6.11
CA ILE A 14 1.41 0.98 -5.21
C ILE A 14 0.54 2.08 -5.80
N ASP A 15 -0.63 1.69 -6.32
CA ASP A 15 -1.53 2.60 -7.01
C ASP A 15 -2.05 3.69 -6.07
N MET A 16 -2.44 4.82 -6.67
CA MET A 16 -2.97 5.96 -5.90
C MET A 16 -4.18 5.54 -5.08
N HIS A 17 -4.07 5.75 -3.78
CA HIS A 17 -5.12 5.39 -2.83
C HIS A 17 -5.07 6.29 -1.58
N ARG A 18 -6.07 6.18 -0.75
CA ARG A 18 -6.14 6.85 0.56
C ARG A 18 -6.78 5.94 1.59
N HIS A 19 -6.42 6.14 2.84
CA HIS A 19 -7.00 5.44 3.98
C HIS A 19 -7.88 6.42 4.75
N PRO A 20 -9.22 6.36 4.59
CA PRO A 20 -10.10 7.39 5.15
C PRO A 20 -10.01 7.59 6.66
N GLU A 21 -9.78 6.51 7.40
CA GLU A 21 -9.88 6.51 8.87
C GLU A 21 -8.55 6.21 9.58
N SER A 22 -7.46 6.10 8.84
CA SER A 22 -6.17 5.72 9.43
C SER A 22 -5.03 6.61 8.98
N ASP A 23 -4.21 7.01 9.93
CA ASP A 23 -2.86 7.51 9.63
C ASP A 23 -1.98 6.31 9.29
N GLU A 24 -0.93 6.57 8.51
CA GLU A 24 0.06 5.55 8.17
C GLU A 24 1.47 6.10 8.34
N ILE A 25 2.37 5.28 8.87
CA ILE A 25 3.81 5.51 8.82
C ILE A 25 4.36 4.44 7.88
N LEU A 26 5.07 4.87 6.84
CA LEU A 26 5.67 3.98 5.86
C LEU A 26 7.18 4.13 5.93
N PHE A 27 7.87 3.01 6.15
CA PHE A 27 9.32 2.97 6.25
C PHE A 27 9.91 2.16 5.09
N LEU A 28 10.86 2.76 4.35
CA LEU A 28 11.66 2.04 3.37
C LEU A 28 12.90 1.48 4.04
N GLN A 29 13.04 0.18 4.04
CA GLN A 29 14.24 -0.44 4.59
C GLN A 29 15.43 -0.27 3.65
N ASN A 30 15.18 -0.30 2.33
CA ASN A 30 16.22 -0.24 1.30
C ASN A 30 15.64 0.29 0.00
N GLY A 31 16.51 0.56 -0.97
CA GLY A 31 16.11 0.89 -2.34
C GLY A 31 15.80 2.35 -2.58
N THR A 32 15.17 2.62 -3.72
CA THR A 32 14.80 3.96 -4.18
C THR A 32 13.40 3.95 -4.74
N ALA A 33 12.58 4.87 -4.27
CA ALA A 33 11.18 4.98 -4.70
C ALA A 33 10.81 6.42 -5.03
N MET A 34 9.85 6.55 -5.95
CA MET A 34 9.16 7.82 -6.17
C MET A 34 7.84 7.76 -5.41
N VAL A 35 7.62 8.70 -4.52
CA VAL A 35 6.41 8.81 -3.72
C VAL A 35 5.61 10.04 -4.13
N SER A 36 4.33 9.84 -4.39
CA SER A 36 3.38 10.94 -4.59
C SER A 36 2.51 11.03 -3.36
N LEU A 37 2.54 12.18 -2.69
CA LEU A 37 1.79 12.42 -1.46
C LEU A 37 1.10 13.78 -1.56
N ALA A 38 -0.23 13.79 -1.43
CA ALA A 38 -1.02 15.02 -1.45
C ALA A 38 -0.70 15.93 -2.66
N GLY A 39 -0.46 15.33 -3.83
CA GLY A 39 -0.21 16.05 -5.07
C GLY A 39 1.24 16.45 -5.31
N SER A 40 2.16 16.14 -4.40
CA SER A 40 3.60 16.38 -4.56
C SER A 40 4.35 15.06 -4.69
N SER A 41 5.35 15.02 -5.55
CA SER A 41 6.19 13.84 -5.76
C SER A 41 7.61 14.08 -5.26
N ARG A 42 8.18 13.05 -4.65
CA ARG A 42 9.55 13.10 -4.11
C ARG A 42 10.22 11.74 -4.27
N GLU A 43 11.49 11.76 -4.65
CA GLU A 43 12.33 10.56 -4.60
C GLU A 43 12.80 10.34 -3.17
N ILE A 44 12.67 9.10 -2.68
CA ILE A 44 13.13 8.69 -1.35
C ILE A 44 13.98 7.44 -1.44
N HIS A 45 14.84 7.25 -0.44
CA HIS A 45 15.81 6.17 -0.39
C HIS A 45 15.69 5.36 0.89
N GLY A 46 16.33 4.19 0.92
CA GLY A 46 16.37 3.34 2.10
C GLY A 46 16.73 4.10 3.37
N GLY A 47 15.99 3.84 4.44
CA GLY A 47 16.05 4.56 5.69
C GLY A 47 15.06 5.71 5.82
N ALA A 48 14.35 6.05 4.74
CA ALA A 48 13.34 7.11 4.77
C ALA A 48 12.06 6.63 5.45
N THR A 49 11.43 7.54 6.18
CA THR A 49 10.11 7.33 6.79
C THR A 49 9.16 8.38 6.24
N VAL A 50 7.98 7.93 5.81
CA VAL A 50 6.92 8.81 5.29
C VAL A 50 5.74 8.76 6.23
N PHE A 51 5.32 9.92 6.73
CA PHE A 51 4.07 10.04 7.49
C PHE A 51 2.94 10.43 6.55
N ILE A 52 1.90 9.62 6.51
CA ILE A 52 0.74 9.80 5.65
C ILE A 52 -0.48 10.02 6.54
N PRO A 53 -0.94 11.28 6.67
CA PRO A 53 -2.15 11.55 7.44
C PRO A 53 -3.37 10.82 6.88
N ALA A 54 -4.34 10.53 7.73
CA ALA A 54 -5.59 9.92 7.31
C ALA A 54 -6.20 10.66 6.12
N ASN A 55 -6.81 9.90 5.23
CA ASN A 55 -7.54 10.44 4.08
C ASN A 55 -6.68 11.23 3.08
N THR A 56 -5.39 10.91 2.98
CA THR A 56 -4.45 11.58 2.08
C THR A 56 -4.08 10.66 0.92
N TRP A 57 -4.14 11.17 -0.31
CA TRP A 57 -3.77 10.40 -1.50
C TRP A 57 -2.27 10.09 -1.51
N ILE A 58 -1.94 8.84 -1.70
CA ILE A 58 -0.56 8.31 -1.73
C ILE A 58 -0.40 7.30 -2.86
N ALA A 59 0.73 7.36 -3.53
CA ALA A 59 1.17 6.37 -4.50
C ALA A 59 2.68 6.22 -4.41
N MET A 60 3.19 5.06 -4.81
CA MET A 60 4.63 4.79 -4.79
C MET A 60 5.03 3.94 -5.99
N THR A 61 6.20 4.21 -6.53
CA THR A 61 6.82 3.39 -7.59
C THR A 61 8.25 3.06 -7.20
N ASN A 62 8.63 1.78 -7.30
CA ASN A 62 10.03 1.38 -7.17
C ASN A 62 10.75 1.78 -8.46
N ILE A 63 11.60 2.80 -8.39
CA ILE A 63 12.37 3.31 -9.53
C ILE A 63 13.82 2.81 -9.54
N GLY A 64 14.19 1.96 -8.59
CA GLY A 64 15.51 1.35 -8.50
C GLY A 64 15.59 0.01 -9.21
N ASN A 65 16.68 -0.70 -8.95
CA ASN A 65 16.98 -1.99 -9.57
C ASN A 65 16.98 -3.15 -8.57
N GLU A 66 16.56 -2.91 -7.34
CA GLU A 66 16.40 -3.96 -6.33
C GLU A 66 15.00 -3.94 -5.74
N SER A 67 14.57 -5.06 -5.17
CA SER A 67 13.30 -5.14 -4.46
C SER A 67 13.34 -4.26 -3.21
N ILE A 68 12.30 -3.47 -2.97
CA ILE A 68 12.19 -2.64 -1.78
C ILE A 68 11.41 -3.41 -0.72
N HIS A 69 11.95 -3.47 0.50
CA HIS A 69 11.22 -3.97 1.65
C HIS A 69 10.58 -2.80 2.39
N LEU A 70 9.25 -2.83 2.48
CA LEU A 70 8.45 -1.78 3.10
C LEU A 70 7.89 -2.27 4.43
N VAL A 71 7.83 -1.35 5.38
CA VAL A 71 7.13 -1.56 6.65
C VAL A 71 6.09 -0.47 6.79
N GLY A 72 4.83 -0.86 6.94
CA GLY A 72 3.72 0.07 7.14
C GLY A 72 3.09 -0.12 8.51
N VAL A 73 2.81 0.99 9.19
CA VAL A 73 2.10 0.99 10.46
C VAL A 73 0.86 1.87 10.33
N PHE A 74 -0.31 1.30 10.62
CA PHE A 74 -1.60 1.99 10.54
C PHE A 74 -2.13 2.26 11.93
N SER A 75 -2.66 3.44 12.15
CA SER A 75 -3.24 3.82 13.45
C SER A 75 -4.58 3.15 13.73
N ALA A 76 -5.31 2.75 12.67
CA ALA A 76 -6.62 2.11 12.79
C ALA A 76 -6.66 0.79 12.01
N PRO A 77 -7.45 -0.20 12.45
CA PRO A 77 -7.61 -1.46 11.74
C PRO A 77 -8.48 -1.31 10.49
N GLY A 78 -8.44 -2.31 9.62
CA GLY A 78 -9.31 -2.42 8.44
C GLY A 78 -8.57 -2.75 7.17
N PHE A 79 -7.43 -2.13 6.90
CA PHE A 79 -6.68 -2.40 5.68
C PHE A 79 -6.17 -3.84 5.60
N GLU A 80 -5.82 -4.46 6.70
CA GLU A 80 -5.39 -5.87 6.75
C GLU A 80 -6.50 -6.82 6.28
N GLU A 81 -7.76 -6.50 6.56
CA GLU A 81 -8.89 -7.29 6.09
C GLU A 81 -9.06 -7.15 4.58
N TYR A 82 -8.87 -5.95 4.05
CA TYR A 82 -8.86 -5.72 2.61
C TYR A 82 -7.75 -6.53 1.94
N MET A 83 -6.53 -6.49 2.47
CA MET A 83 -5.39 -7.23 1.93
C MET A 83 -5.65 -8.73 1.93
N ARG A 84 -6.26 -9.28 2.98
CA ARG A 84 -6.63 -10.69 3.04
C ARG A 84 -7.65 -11.06 1.98
N ALA A 85 -8.62 -10.18 1.73
CA ALA A 85 -9.65 -10.42 0.72
C ALA A 85 -9.10 -10.40 -0.71
N GLU A 86 -8.06 -9.59 -0.97
CA GLU A 86 -7.45 -9.44 -2.30
C GLU A 86 -6.33 -10.45 -2.57
N SER A 87 -5.91 -11.23 -1.58
CA SER A 87 -4.74 -12.09 -1.69
C SER A 87 -5.04 -13.54 -1.32
N VAL A 88 -4.06 -14.41 -1.55
CA VAL A 88 -4.09 -15.79 -1.11
C VAL A 88 -2.92 -16.03 -0.15
N ARG A 89 -3.01 -17.11 0.63
CA ARG A 89 -1.91 -17.51 1.51
C ARG A 89 -0.72 -17.97 0.69
N GLU A 90 0.45 -17.81 1.26
CA GLU A 90 1.68 -18.33 0.67
C GLU A 90 1.53 -19.82 0.35
N GLY A 91 1.93 -20.22 -0.85
CA GLY A 91 1.83 -21.60 -1.33
C GLY A 91 0.49 -21.98 -1.94
N GLU A 92 -0.54 -21.15 -1.83
CA GLU A 92 -1.82 -21.37 -2.48
C GLU A 92 -1.83 -20.82 -3.91
N THR A 93 -2.66 -21.44 -4.77
CA THR A 93 -2.82 -20.97 -6.16
C THR A 93 -3.57 -19.65 -6.17
N ASN A 94 -2.95 -18.64 -6.78
CA ASN A 94 -3.60 -17.34 -6.96
C ASN A 94 -4.49 -17.38 -8.20
N THR A 95 -5.82 -17.34 -7.99
CA THR A 95 -6.79 -17.22 -9.07
C THR A 95 -7.23 -15.76 -9.13
N PRO A 96 -7.05 -15.09 -10.28
CA PRO A 96 -7.46 -13.69 -10.39
C PRO A 96 -8.95 -13.52 -10.07
N LEU A 97 -9.26 -12.45 -9.31
CA LEU A 97 -10.63 -12.09 -8.99
C LEU A 97 -11.35 -11.59 -10.24
N SER A 98 -12.63 -11.89 -10.35
CA SER A 98 -13.48 -11.29 -11.39
C SER A 98 -13.67 -9.81 -11.05
N LYS A 99 -14.05 -9.01 -12.05
CA LYS A 99 -14.36 -7.60 -11.86
C LYS A 99 -15.44 -7.40 -10.80
N ALA A 100 -16.48 -8.24 -10.84
CA ALA A 100 -17.59 -8.17 -9.88
C ALA A 100 -17.12 -8.50 -8.44
N GLU A 101 -16.28 -9.51 -8.29
CA GLU A 101 -15.70 -9.87 -6.99
C GLU A 101 -14.83 -8.74 -6.43
N ASP A 102 -13.99 -8.16 -7.28
CA ASP A 102 -13.11 -7.05 -6.89
C ASP A 102 -13.92 -5.83 -6.46
N GLU A 103 -14.94 -5.46 -7.23
CA GLU A 103 -15.83 -4.33 -6.90
C GLU A 103 -16.55 -4.54 -5.57
N GLU A 104 -16.96 -5.77 -5.27
CA GLU A 104 -17.62 -6.09 -4.00
C GLU A 104 -16.66 -5.96 -2.82
N ILE A 105 -15.42 -6.44 -2.97
CA ILE A 105 -14.37 -6.30 -1.96
C ILE A 105 -14.06 -4.82 -1.71
N MET A 106 -13.87 -4.03 -2.77
CA MET A 106 -13.60 -2.60 -2.68
C MET A 106 -14.71 -1.87 -1.94
N LYS A 107 -15.96 -2.19 -2.24
CA LYS A 107 -17.14 -1.60 -1.63
C LYS A 107 -17.23 -1.94 -0.15
N LYS A 108 -16.98 -3.20 0.20
CA LYS A 108 -17.03 -3.68 1.58
C LYS A 108 -15.95 -3.05 2.46
N HIS A 109 -14.80 -2.71 1.87
CA HIS A 109 -13.64 -2.18 2.59
C HIS A 109 -13.38 -0.70 2.34
N ALA A 110 -14.37 0.04 1.83
CA ALA A 110 -14.22 1.46 1.52
C ALA A 110 -13.92 2.34 2.74
N HIS A 111 -14.24 1.89 3.93
CA HIS A 111 -13.87 2.57 5.18
C HIS A 111 -12.36 2.50 5.44
N ALA A 112 -11.68 1.49 4.92
CA ALA A 112 -10.26 1.23 5.17
C ALA A 112 -9.37 1.71 4.02
N VAL A 113 -9.83 1.62 2.78
CA VAL A 113 -9.03 2.02 1.62
C VAL A 113 -9.94 2.40 0.46
N ILE A 114 -9.56 3.47 -0.26
CA ILE A 114 -10.22 3.91 -1.48
C ILE A 114 -9.13 4.15 -2.53
N TYR A 115 -9.25 3.47 -3.67
CA TYR A 115 -8.36 3.70 -4.82
C TYR A 115 -8.93 4.77 -5.74
N LYS A 116 -8.02 5.50 -6.37
CA LYS A 116 -8.40 6.58 -7.28
C LYS A 116 -8.71 6.04 -8.68
#